data_e56c6c93af8eb01545bb22ee76d6ee87
#
_entry.id   e56c6c93af8eb01545bb22ee76d6ee87
#
_cell.length_a   1.000
_cell.length_b   1.000
_cell.length_c   1.000
_cell.angle_alpha   90.00
_cell.angle_beta   90.00
_cell.angle_gamma   90.00
#
_symmetry.space_group_name_H-M   'P 1'
#
loop_
_entity.id
_entity.type
_entity.pdbx_description
1 polymer ?
#
loop_
_entity_poly.entity_id
_entity_poly.type
_entity_poly.pdbx_seq_one_letter_code
_entity_poly.pdbx_strand_id
1 'polypeptide(L)'
;MAIQIRFERLDEDGKIALHSPFHPALPAAAKARGGTWDKRGECWVFDSRDEEAVRAIARSIFGTDGSDAPRLVTVQHRVTGADASLQALWFGGRQVAHRSVRDAAVRLGAGTVITSGDFPGSGGSSHYPQLRGAGTVLEVRDVPVSLVVVDDDTWIVSADEKPSSPSPLAGVSDEDLAAELTRRGWTVTR
;
A
#
# COMPACT_ATOMS: atom_id res chain seq x y z
N MET A 1 -0.39 0.40 -8.22
CA MET A 1 -0.48 -1.08 -8.42
C MET A 1 -0.91 -1.67 -7.09
N ALA A 2 -2.13 -2.22 -7.01
CA ALA A 2 -2.69 -2.73 -5.76
C ALA A 2 -1.88 -3.94 -5.25
N ILE A 3 -1.73 -4.02 -3.92
CA ILE A 3 -1.10 -5.17 -3.26
C ILE A 3 -2.02 -6.37 -3.47
N GLN A 4 -1.50 -7.45 -4.04
CA GLN A 4 -2.25 -8.69 -4.26
C GLN A 4 -1.99 -9.66 -3.11
N ILE A 5 -3.03 -9.97 -2.35
CA ILE A 5 -3.05 -10.99 -1.32
C ILE A 5 -4.05 -12.06 -1.75
N ARG A 6 -3.65 -13.32 -1.71
CA ARG A 6 -4.52 -14.45 -2.04
C ARG A 6 -4.37 -15.56 -1.00
N PHE A 7 -5.49 -16.04 -0.53
CA PHE A 7 -5.58 -17.27 0.26
C PHE A 7 -6.08 -18.41 -0.61
N GLU A 8 -5.49 -19.58 -0.44
CA GLU A 8 -5.86 -20.79 -1.15
C GLU A 8 -5.98 -21.94 -0.15
N ARG A 9 -7.10 -22.67 -0.16
CA ARG A 9 -7.25 -23.87 0.65
C ARG A 9 -6.59 -25.05 -0.05
N LEU A 10 -5.77 -25.77 0.70
CA LEU A 10 -5.13 -27.00 0.26
C LEU A 10 -5.97 -28.17 0.81
N ASP A 11 -6.96 -28.59 0.02
CA ASP A 11 -8.09 -29.46 0.47
C ASP A 11 -7.67 -30.82 1.01
N GLU A 12 -6.49 -31.34 0.64
CA GLU A 12 -6.09 -32.70 1.03
C GLU A 12 -5.47 -32.78 2.45
N ASP A 13 -5.02 -31.65 3.02
CA ASP A 13 -4.23 -31.64 4.26
C ASP A 13 -4.80 -30.76 5.38
N GLY A 14 -5.96 -30.15 5.21
CA GLY A 14 -6.51 -29.18 6.18
C GLY A 14 -5.58 -27.97 6.36
N LYS A 15 -4.95 -27.52 5.28
CA LYS A 15 -4.01 -26.39 5.26
C LYS A 15 -4.51 -25.27 4.39
N ILE A 16 -3.95 -24.08 4.64
CA ILE A 16 -4.14 -22.88 3.80
C ILE A 16 -2.80 -22.33 3.35
N ALA A 17 -2.76 -21.81 2.13
CA ALA A 17 -1.63 -21.08 1.58
C ALA A 17 -1.93 -19.59 1.54
N LEU A 18 -0.96 -18.77 1.98
CA LEU A 18 -0.96 -17.31 1.82
C LEU A 18 0.05 -16.93 0.75
N HIS A 19 -0.45 -16.42 -0.37
CA HIS A 19 0.35 -15.77 -1.40
C HIS A 19 0.34 -14.25 -1.16
N SER A 20 1.53 -13.66 -1.05
CA SER A 20 1.69 -12.23 -0.79
C SER A 20 2.99 -11.72 -1.37
N PRO A 21 3.10 -10.40 -1.62
CA PRO A 21 4.38 -9.78 -1.88
C PRO A 21 5.34 -9.98 -0.69
N PHE A 22 6.63 -9.84 -0.94
CA PHE A 22 7.60 -9.82 0.14
C PHE A 22 7.38 -8.61 1.05
N HIS A 23 7.41 -8.84 2.35
CA HIS A 23 7.47 -7.81 3.38
C HIS A 23 8.34 -8.32 4.55
N PRO A 24 9.29 -7.51 5.09
CA PRO A 24 10.25 -7.99 6.08
C PRO A 24 9.62 -8.46 7.40
N ALA A 25 8.46 -7.94 7.77
CA ALA A 25 7.74 -8.35 8.98
C ALA A 25 7.01 -9.70 8.82
N LEU A 26 6.68 -10.11 7.59
CA LEU A 26 5.85 -11.31 7.37
C LEU A 26 6.54 -12.62 7.80
N PRO A 27 7.83 -12.88 7.52
CA PRO A 27 8.45 -14.14 7.91
C PRO A 27 8.43 -14.41 9.42
N ALA A 28 8.65 -13.39 10.23
CA ALA A 28 8.60 -13.52 11.69
C ALA A 28 7.17 -13.77 12.18
N ALA A 29 6.20 -13.01 11.68
CA ALA A 29 4.78 -13.16 12.01
C ALA A 29 4.24 -14.53 11.58
N ALA A 30 4.60 -15.00 10.37
CA ALA A 30 4.20 -16.30 9.85
C ALA A 30 4.74 -17.45 10.71
N LYS A 31 6.04 -17.43 11.01
CA LYS A 31 6.67 -18.46 11.84
C LYS A 31 6.09 -18.51 13.25
N ALA A 32 5.75 -17.38 13.85
CA ALA A 32 5.12 -17.31 15.17
C ALA A 32 3.74 -17.99 15.20
N ARG A 33 3.11 -18.19 14.04
CA ARG A 33 1.84 -18.94 13.85
C ARG A 33 2.03 -20.33 13.24
N GLY A 34 3.24 -20.89 13.35
CA GLY A 34 3.53 -22.21 12.81
C GLY A 34 3.57 -22.29 11.28
N GLY A 35 3.61 -21.14 10.60
CA GLY A 35 3.71 -21.07 9.14
C GLY A 35 5.05 -21.59 8.65
N THR A 36 5.01 -22.32 7.54
CA THR A 36 6.18 -22.82 6.81
C THR A 36 6.21 -22.25 5.40
N TRP A 37 7.41 -21.91 4.92
CA TRP A 37 7.58 -21.40 3.57
C TRP A 37 7.67 -22.53 2.57
N ASP A 38 6.75 -22.59 1.62
CA ASP A 38 6.83 -23.48 0.46
C ASP A 38 7.55 -22.75 -0.70
N LYS A 39 8.74 -23.27 -1.04
CA LYS A 39 9.54 -22.72 -2.13
C LYS A 39 8.96 -22.97 -3.53
N ARG A 40 8.17 -24.03 -3.70
CA ARG A 40 7.58 -24.38 -5.01
C ARG A 40 6.35 -23.53 -5.29
N GLY A 41 5.50 -23.36 -4.29
CA GLY A 41 4.31 -22.52 -4.38
C GLY A 41 4.57 -21.04 -4.16
N GLU A 42 5.79 -20.66 -3.73
CA GLU A 42 6.16 -19.29 -3.35
C GLU A 42 5.13 -18.67 -2.37
N CYS A 43 4.73 -19.48 -1.38
CA CYS A 43 3.69 -19.11 -0.43
C CYS A 43 4.03 -19.54 1.00
N TRP A 44 3.31 -18.96 1.97
CA TRP A 44 3.32 -19.41 3.36
C TRP A 44 2.18 -20.39 3.58
N VAL A 45 2.46 -21.56 4.15
CA VAL A 45 1.49 -22.62 4.43
C VAL A 45 1.25 -22.70 5.94
N PHE A 46 -0.03 -22.76 6.33
CA PHE A 46 -0.48 -22.80 7.71
C PHE A 46 -1.54 -23.92 7.90
N ASP A 47 -1.85 -24.24 9.14
CA ASP A 47 -3.03 -25.02 9.49
C ASP A 47 -4.30 -24.18 9.20
N SER A 48 -5.33 -24.79 8.64
CA SER A 48 -6.58 -24.09 8.29
C SER A 48 -7.33 -23.53 9.50
N ARG A 49 -7.10 -24.09 10.70
CA ARG A 49 -7.65 -23.58 11.97
C ARG A 49 -7.13 -22.20 12.33
N ASP A 50 -5.96 -21.83 11.81
CA ASP A 50 -5.34 -20.52 12.05
C ASP A 50 -5.73 -19.48 10.99
N GLU A 51 -6.62 -19.81 10.04
CA GLU A 51 -6.98 -18.95 8.89
C GLU A 51 -7.28 -17.51 9.33
N GLU A 52 -8.15 -17.31 10.33
CA GLU A 52 -8.50 -15.95 10.76
C GLU A 52 -7.32 -15.19 11.36
N ALA A 53 -6.46 -15.87 12.13
CA ALA A 53 -5.26 -15.25 12.67
C ALA A 53 -4.26 -14.87 11.58
N VAL A 54 -4.14 -15.70 10.52
CA VAL A 54 -3.28 -15.41 9.37
C VAL A 54 -3.85 -14.28 8.53
N ARG A 55 -5.18 -14.21 8.35
CA ARG A 55 -5.85 -13.08 7.71
C ARG A 55 -5.62 -11.77 8.48
N ALA A 56 -5.67 -11.81 9.81
CA ALA A 56 -5.36 -10.65 10.66
C ALA A 56 -3.91 -10.18 10.47
N ILE A 57 -2.93 -11.09 10.34
CA ILE A 57 -1.54 -10.78 10.00
C ILE A 57 -1.47 -10.09 8.62
N ALA A 58 -2.15 -10.62 7.61
CA ALA A 58 -2.17 -10.01 6.30
C ALA A 58 -2.77 -8.59 6.33
N ARG A 59 -3.90 -8.39 7.03
CA ARG A 59 -4.51 -7.06 7.22
C ARG A 59 -3.58 -6.09 7.94
N SER A 60 -2.85 -6.53 8.97
CA SER A 60 -1.95 -5.67 9.72
C SER A 60 -0.71 -5.23 8.93
N ILE A 61 -0.21 -6.08 8.03
CA ILE A 61 0.99 -5.81 7.24
C ILE A 61 0.67 -5.13 5.91
N PHE A 62 -0.40 -5.57 5.22
CA PHE A 62 -0.73 -5.17 3.86
C PHE A 62 -2.00 -4.31 3.76
N GLY A 63 -2.74 -4.14 4.84
CA GLY A 63 -4.00 -3.39 4.89
C GLY A 63 -5.18 -4.13 4.26
N THR A 64 -5.00 -5.36 3.81
CA THR A 64 -6.03 -6.23 3.24
C THR A 64 -5.63 -7.70 3.44
N ASP A 65 -6.62 -8.57 3.47
CA ASP A 65 -6.44 -10.02 3.39
C ASP A 65 -6.91 -10.60 2.04
N GLY A 66 -7.24 -9.72 1.09
CA GLY A 66 -7.71 -10.10 -0.25
C GLY A 66 -9.20 -10.46 -0.33
N SER A 67 -9.95 -10.44 0.79
CA SER A 67 -11.41 -10.67 0.77
C SER A 67 -12.16 -9.48 0.18
N ASP A 68 -11.75 -8.28 0.55
CA ASP A 68 -12.34 -7.02 0.12
C ASP A 68 -11.31 -6.05 -0.45
N ALA A 69 -11.73 -5.20 -1.37
CA ALA A 69 -10.90 -4.13 -1.87
C ALA A 69 -10.69 -3.07 -0.77
N PRO A 70 -9.46 -2.80 -0.32
CA PRO A 70 -9.21 -1.78 0.68
C PRO A 70 -9.53 -0.39 0.15
N ARG A 71 -9.99 0.51 1.02
CA ARG A 71 -10.03 1.93 0.70
C ARG A 71 -8.61 2.46 0.59
N LEU A 72 -8.27 3.04 -0.56
CA LEU A 72 -6.95 3.57 -0.86
C LEU A 72 -6.92 5.09 -0.71
N VAL A 73 -5.76 5.60 -0.33
CA VAL A 73 -5.50 7.04 -0.21
C VAL A 73 -4.12 7.36 -0.78
N THR A 74 -3.91 8.61 -1.16
CA THR A 74 -2.59 9.16 -1.45
C THR A 74 -2.09 9.89 -0.22
N VAL A 75 -0.89 9.56 0.20
CA VAL A 75 -0.27 10.07 1.43
C VAL A 75 1.02 10.80 1.08
N GLN A 76 1.30 11.90 1.75
CA GLN A 76 2.64 12.44 1.80
C GLN A 76 3.30 12.05 3.13
N HIS A 77 4.54 11.61 3.03
CA HIS A 77 5.38 11.22 4.17
C HIS A 77 6.71 11.96 4.10
N ARG A 78 7.04 12.67 5.18
CA ARG A 78 8.33 13.32 5.35
C ARG A 78 9.31 12.32 5.95
N VAL A 79 10.37 12.02 5.22
CA VAL A 79 11.46 11.15 5.67
C VAL A 79 12.06 11.71 6.97
N THR A 80 11.89 10.98 8.05
CA THR A 80 12.43 11.34 9.38
C THR A 80 13.93 11.03 9.48
N GLY A 81 14.57 11.46 10.56
CA GLY A 81 15.96 11.07 10.84
C GLY A 81 16.11 9.55 11.04
N ALA A 82 15.08 8.89 11.60
CA ALA A 82 15.04 7.44 11.75
C ALA A 82 14.97 6.75 10.39
N ASP A 83 14.04 7.17 9.50
CA ASP A 83 13.90 6.63 8.14
C ASP A 83 15.19 6.82 7.32
N ALA A 84 15.80 7.99 7.42
CA ALA A 84 17.05 8.32 6.73
C ALA A 84 18.22 7.41 7.13
N SER A 85 18.17 6.78 8.30
CA SER A 85 19.17 5.82 8.78
C SER A 85 18.94 4.40 8.25
N LEU A 86 17.77 4.10 7.68
CA LEU A 86 17.42 2.79 7.13
C LEU A 86 18.03 2.61 5.73
N GLN A 87 18.23 1.36 5.33
CA GLN A 87 18.54 0.98 3.95
C GLN A 87 17.31 1.03 3.05
N ALA A 88 16.15 0.68 3.60
CA ALA A 88 14.87 0.64 2.91
C ALA A 88 13.75 1.19 3.79
N LEU A 89 12.91 2.01 3.21
CA LEU A 89 11.70 2.52 3.85
C LEU A 89 10.50 1.68 3.38
N TRP A 90 9.77 1.15 4.36
CA TRP A 90 8.55 0.39 4.16
C TRP A 90 7.38 1.22 4.66
N PHE A 91 6.41 1.43 3.79
CA PHE A 91 5.24 2.25 4.10
C PHE A 91 4.02 1.73 3.33
N GLY A 92 2.85 1.71 3.98
CA GLY A 92 1.62 1.24 3.34
C GLY A 92 1.70 -0.21 2.83
N GLY A 93 2.42 -1.09 3.53
CA GLY A 93 2.55 -2.51 3.19
C GLY A 93 3.54 -2.82 2.06
N ARG A 94 4.35 -1.85 1.62
CA ARG A 94 5.33 -2.05 0.53
C ARG A 94 6.59 -1.22 0.72
N GLN A 95 7.63 -1.57 -0.02
CA GLN A 95 8.86 -0.81 -0.06
C GLN A 95 8.66 0.46 -0.92
N VAL A 96 8.83 1.63 -0.32
CA VAL A 96 8.65 2.94 -0.99
C VAL A 96 9.97 3.59 -1.39
N ALA A 97 11.06 3.27 -0.70
CA ALA A 97 12.39 3.74 -1.06
C ALA A 97 13.44 2.71 -0.66
N HIS A 98 14.53 2.58 -1.43
CA HIS A 98 15.60 1.63 -1.15
C HIS A 98 16.92 2.09 -1.74
N ARG A 99 18.02 1.94 -0.98
CA ARG A 99 19.39 2.11 -1.45
C ARG A 99 20.11 0.75 -1.44
N SER A 100 20.48 0.25 -2.60
CA SER A 100 21.10 -1.09 -2.72
C SER A 100 22.51 -1.17 -2.15
N VAL A 101 23.35 -0.17 -2.45
CA VAL A 101 24.72 -0.02 -1.94
C VAL A 101 24.97 1.45 -1.60
N ARG A 102 26.00 1.74 -0.80
CA ARG A 102 26.32 3.10 -0.30
C ARG A 102 26.27 4.18 -1.38
N ASP A 103 26.89 3.93 -2.52
CA ASP A 103 27.11 4.90 -3.59
C ASP A 103 26.09 4.77 -4.73
N ALA A 104 24.99 4.03 -4.52
CA ALA A 104 23.87 3.97 -5.45
C ALA A 104 22.83 5.05 -5.17
N ALA A 105 22.16 5.54 -6.22
CA ALA A 105 20.98 6.36 -6.07
C ALA A 105 19.87 5.59 -5.35
N VAL A 106 19.04 6.30 -4.58
CA VAL A 106 17.84 5.71 -3.98
C VAL A 106 16.85 5.41 -5.09
N ARG A 107 16.34 4.18 -5.09
CA ARG A 107 15.25 3.74 -5.97
C ARG A 107 13.93 3.88 -5.25
N LEU A 108 12.98 4.52 -5.90
CA LEU A 108 11.62 4.65 -5.41
C LEU A 108 10.80 3.43 -5.80
N GLY A 109 9.93 3.00 -4.89
CA GLY A 109 8.95 1.94 -5.14
C GLY A 109 7.82 2.40 -6.07
N ALA A 110 7.03 1.44 -6.56
CA ALA A 110 5.89 1.73 -7.43
C ALA A 110 4.89 2.68 -6.73
N GLY A 111 4.40 3.68 -7.47
CA GLY A 111 3.45 4.67 -6.96
C GLY A 111 4.05 5.65 -5.95
N THR A 112 5.39 5.77 -5.88
CA THR A 112 6.09 6.72 -5.02
C THR A 112 6.82 7.76 -5.86
N VAL A 113 6.69 9.04 -5.50
CA VAL A 113 7.41 10.15 -6.13
C VAL A 113 7.94 11.10 -5.05
N ILE A 114 9.03 11.80 -5.33
CA ILE A 114 9.54 12.88 -4.48
C ILE A 114 8.78 14.16 -4.84
N THR A 115 8.16 14.82 -3.87
CA THR A 115 7.48 16.11 -4.04
C THR A 115 8.29 17.27 -3.52
N SER A 116 9.20 17.02 -2.56
CA SER A 116 10.12 18.05 -2.03
C SER A 116 11.37 17.39 -1.48
N GLY A 117 12.49 18.12 -1.51
CA GLY A 117 13.78 17.60 -1.06
C GLY A 117 14.41 16.62 -2.06
N ASP A 118 15.43 15.89 -1.60
CA ASP A 118 16.15 14.91 -2.41
C ASP A 118 16.90 13.90 -1.53
N PHE A 119 17.25 12.76 -2.13
CA PHE A 119 18.17 11.79 -1.54
C PHE A 119 19.58 12.01 -2.06
N PRO A 120 20.59 12.12 -1.19
CA PRO A 120 21.97 12.29 -1.65
C PRO A 120 22.44 11.06 -2.45
N GLY A 121 23.41 11.26 -3.35
CA GLY A 121 23.94 10.23 -4.23
C GLY A 121 24.61 9.06 -3.50
N SER A 122 24.98 9.26 -2.22
CA SER A 122 25.54 8.21 -1.36
C SER A 122 24.98 8.30 0.06
N GLY A 123 25.04 7.18 0.81
CA GLY A 123 24.57 7.15 2.20
C GLY A 123 24.96 5.92 2.98
N GLY A 124 25.36 6.11 4.24
CA GLY A 124 25.79 5.04 5.11
C GLY A 124 27.21 4.54 4.85
N SER A 125 27.44 3.26 5.07
CA SER A 125 28.71 2.57 4.80
C SER A 125 28.53 1.49 3.73
N SER A 126 29.63 0.87 3.29
CA SER A 126 29.57 -0.23 2.32
C SER A 126 28.79 -1.44 2.83
N HIS A 127 28.83 -1.70 4.16
CA HIS A 127 28.10 -2.80 4.78
C HIS A 127 26.68 -2.41 5.23
N TYR A 128 26.46 -1.12 5.48
CA TYR A 128 25.20 -0.58 5.97
C TYR A 128 24.80 0.64 5.16
N PRO A 129 24.31 0.44 3.92
CA PRO A 129 23.78 1.53 3.10
C PRO A 129 22.60 2.17 3.81
N GLN A 130 22.43 3.48 3.67
CA GLN A 130 21.35 4.25 4.29
C GLN A 130 20.72 5.18 3.26
N LEU A 131 19.43 5.43 3.40
CA LEU A 131 18.70 6.34 2.52
C LEU A 131 19.27 7.76 2.59
N ARG A 132 19.49 8.29 3.81
CA ARG A 132 19.78 9.70 4.06
C ARG A 132 18.62 10.58 3.59
N GLY A 133 18.80 11.87 3.45
CA GLY A 133 17.76 12.78 2.94
C GLY A 133 16.61 13.01 3.91
N ALA A 134 16.88 13.12 5.23
CA ALA A 134 15.87 13.54 6.19
C ALA A 134 15.26 14.89 5.76
N GLY A 135 13.93 15.00 5.87
CA GLY A 135 13.16 16.15 5.37
C GLY A 135 12.66 16.02 3.93
N THR A 136 13.14 15.03 3.16
CA THR A 136 12.57 14.71 1.84
C THR A 136 11.12 14.30 2.00
N VAL A 137 10.22 14.81 1.16
CA VAL A 137 8.79 14.46 1.17
C VAL A 137 8.48 13.52 0.02
N LEU A 138 7.95 12.37 0.36
CA LEU A 138 7.48 11.36 -0.59
C LEU A 138 5.96 11.42 -0.70
N GLU A 139 5.44 11.45 -1.92
CA GLU A 139 4.04 11.15 -2.18
C GLU A 139 3.92 9.65 -2.52
N VAL A 140 3.10 8.94 -1.76
CA VAL A 140 2.85 7.52 -1.91
C VAL A 140 1.39 7.31 -2.24
N ARG A 141 1.11 6.79 -3.43
CA ARG A 141 -0.26 6.53 -3.93
C ARG A 141 -0.70 5.12 -3.58
N ASP A 142 -1.99 4.87 -3.64
CA ASP A 142 -2.60 3.55 -3.42
C ASP A 142 -2.23 2.94 -2.05
N VAL A 143 -2.24 3.74 -1.00
CA VAL A 143 -1.98 3.27 0.38
C VAL A 143 -3.29 2.86 1.02
N PRO A 144 -3.41 1.62 1.56
CA PRO A 144 -4.57 1.24 2.34
C PRO A 144 -4.75 2.16 3.55
N VAL A 145 -5.94 2.77 3.69
CA VAL A 145 -6.20 3.74 4.76
C VAL A 145 -5.97 3.15 6.16
N SER A 146 -6.18 1.85 6.32
CA SER A 146 -5.96 1.11 7.58
C SER A 146 -4.49 1.06 8.02
N LEU A 147 -3.55 1.34 7.13
CA LEU A 147 -2.11 1.38 7.43
C LEU A 147 -1.57 2.81 7.58
N VAL A 148 -2.43 3.82 7.45
CA VAL A 148 -2.01 5.22 7.58
C VAL A 148 -2.18 5.67 9.02
N VAL A 149 -1.08 6.05 9.66
CA VAL A 149 -1.08 6.81 10.90
C VAL A 149 -0.75 8.25 10.52
N VAL A 150 -1.72 9.14 10.72
CA VAL A 150 -1.53 10.58 10.44
C VAL A 150 -0.82 11.22 11.64
N ASP A 151 0.30 11.88 11.38
CA ASP A 151 1.11 12.61 12.36
C ASP A 151 1.76 13.85 11.71
N ASP A 152 2.74 14.45 12.37
CA ASP A 152 3.44 15.66 11.87
C ASP A 152 4.29 15.38 10.61
N ASP A 153 4.65 14.13 10.37
CA ASP A 153 5.46 13.69 9.24
C ASP A 153 4.65 12.93 8.17
N THR A 154 3.39 12.58 8.45
CA THR A 154 2.55 11.79 7.55
C THR A 154 1.14 12.37 7.46
N TRP A 155 0.70 12.76 6.25
CA TRP A 155 -0.64 13.32 6.04
C TRP A 155 -1.29 12.82 4.74
N ILE A 156 -2.62 12.72 4.76
CA ILE A 156 -3.41 12.31 3.59
C ILE A 156 -3.58 13.54 2.67
N VAL A 157 -3.22 13.38 1.40
CA VAL A 157 -3.35 14.42 0.36
C VAL A 157 -4.65 14.25 -0.41
N SER A 158 -4.97 13.02 -0.82
CA SER A 158 -6.23 12.69 -1.47
C SER A 158 -6.68 11.30 -1.08
N ALA A 159 -7.99 11.14 -0.85
CA ALA A 159 -8.63 9.85 -0.80
C ALA A 159 -9.21 9.56 -2.17
N ASP A 160 -8.91 8.39 -2.74
CA ASP A 160 -9.66 7.92 -3.89
C ASP A 160 -11.11 7.72 -3.44
N GLU A 161 -11.96 8.66 -3.76
CA GLU A 161 -13.39 8.41 -3.78
C GLU A 161 -13.63 7.42 -4.92
N LYS A 162 -13.54 6.13 -4.60
CA LYS A 162 -14.21 5.15 -5.46
C LYS A 162 -15.68 5.58 -5.47
N PRO A 163 -16.25 5.91 -6.63
CA PRO A 163 -17.68 6.18 -6.70
C PRO A 163 -18.39 4.92 -6.18
N SER A 164 -18.84 5.00 -4.94
CA SER A 164 -19.49 3.88 -4.23
C SER A 164 -20.93 3.67 -4.69
N SER A 165 -21.27 4.17 -5.87
CA SER A 165 -22.50 3.88 -6.61
C SER A 165 -22.33 4.40 -8.04
N PRO A 166 -22.89 3.77 -9.05
CA PRO A 166 -23.07 4.45 -10.32
C PRO A 166 -23.76 5.78 -10.00
N SER A 167 -23.13 6.87 -10.45
CA SER A 167 -23.75 8.20 -10.32
C SER A 167 -25.24 8.07 -10.66
N PRO A 168 -26.17 8.60 -9.85
CA PRO A 168 -27.58 8.58 -10.22
C PRO A 168 -27.85 9.19 -11.61
N LEU A 169 -26.82 9.85 -12.17
CA LEU A 169 -26.80 10.43 -13.52
C LEU A 169 -26.12 9.53 -14.57
N ALA A 170 -25.58 8.35 -14.17
CA ALA A 170 -25.05 7.39 -15.13
C ALA A 170 -26.20 6.78 -15.94
N GLY A 171 -26.38 7.25 -17.19
CA GLY A 171 -27.49 6.87 -18.06
C GLY A 171 -28.53 7.98 -18.33
N VAL A 172 -28.34 9.15 -17.72
CA VAL A 172 -29.13 10.33 -18.06
C VAL A 172 -28.45 11.06 -19.23
N SER A 173 -29.20 11.30 -20.31
CA SER A 173 -28.65 12.05 -21.44
C SER A 173 -28.44 13.52 -21.08
N ASP A 174 -27.50 14.21 -21.76
CA ASP A 174 -27.27 15.64 -21.56
C ASP A 174 -28.55 16.47 -21.78
N GLU A 175 -29.46 16.00 -22.67
CA GLU A 175 -30.75 16.62 -22.93
C GLU A 175 -31.71 16.49 -21.75
N ASP A 176 -31.78 15.32 -21.13
CA ASP A 176 -32.62 15.09 -19.96
C ASP A 176 -32.12 15.89 -18.76
N LEU A 177 -30.80 16.01 -18.62
CA LEU A 177 -30.16 16.81 -17.58
C LEU A 177 -30.46 18.30 -17.75
N ALA A 178 -30.35 18.80 -18.99
CA ALA A 178 -30.66 20.18 -19.33
C ALA A 178 -32.14 20.51 -19.11
N ALA A 179 -33.04 19.59 -19.44
CA ALA A 179 -34.47 19.73 -19.22
C ALA A 179 -34.82 19.81 -17.73
N GLU A 180 -34.21 18.95 -16.89
CA GLU A 180 -34.43 18.95 -15.44
C GLU A 180 -33.85 20.21 -14.77
N LEU A 181 -32.65 20.68 -15.20
CA LEU A 181 -32.07 21.92 -14.69
C LEU A 181 -32.97 23.14 -15.04
N THR A 182 -33.48 23.19 -16.28
CA THR A 182 -34.39 24.26 -16.70
C THR A 182 -35.69 24.24 -15.89
N ARG A 183 -36.22 23.06 -15.62
CA ARG A 183 -37.41 22.89 -14.75
C ARG A 183 -37.21 23.40 -13.33
N ARG A 184 -35.97 23.30 -12.83
CA ARG A 184 -35.56 23.80 -11.51
C ARG A 184 -35.16 25.29 -11.51
N GLY A 185 -35.30 25.98 -12.65
CA GLY A 185 -35.03 27.41 -12.75
C GLY A 185 -33.56 27.78 -13.00
N TRP A 186 -32.73 26.81 -13.43
CA TRP A 186 -31.34 27.05 -13.81
C TRP A 186 -31.24 27.31 -15.32
N THR A 187 -30.45 28.31 -15.71
CA THR A 187 -30.21 28.60 -17.14
C THR A 187 -29.01 27.78 -17.59
N VAL A 188 -29.21 26.87 -18.54
CA VAL A 188 -28.14 26.08 -19.14
C VAL A 188 -27.69 26.79 -20.42
N THR A 189 -26.48 27.34 -20.43
CA THR A 189 -25.85 27.90 -21.64
C THR A 189 -24.97 26.81 -22.27
N ARG A 190 -25.16 26.60 -23.59
CA ARG A 190 -24.31 25.69 -24.39
C ARG A 190 -22.99 26.34 -24.73
#